data_0d50b1a722a0d7385e4c3d61e7e4420c
#
_entry.id   0d50b1a722a0d7385e4c3d61e7e4420c
#
_cell.length_a   1.000
_cell.length_b   1.000
_cell.length_c   1.000
_cell.angle_alpha   90.00
_cell.angle_beta   90.00
_cell.angle_gamma   90.00
#
_symmetry.space_group_name_H-M   'P 1'
#
loop_
_entity.id
_entity.type
_entity.pdbx_description
1 polymer ?
#
loop_
_entity_poly.entity_id
_entity_poly.type
_entity_poly.pdbx_seq_one_letter_code
_entity_poly.pdbx_strand_id
1 'polypeptide(L)'
;MNDTFRLGVVFTHPTQHHAPLWRKLNQQPGISVTALYLCNENQVGGDRQLGSTQPWDVDLVSGYEYEYLKTLNGTVASSIERGLLNPALVDRLTPQNFDAVFISSFYTLSYRLAVLLCKLRKIPILMQNDATIITDSTSSYLRKIATIVLYPWMYGLTDYWISSGDHNEIYLRHYGVPDAKIVRGCYPVDRDRFEQTIASQQAEIPVIRQQLGWDDQTILYAFVGKYIDRKNPFEFIEAIAAAHQKDPRIRGIMIGGGELKAEITHRLASLNGEVLDVGFVNQSKLPLYYAALDVFVATSHNDPHPLVVSEAMAAGCPAILSDRCGNWGYNDTVQHRHNGLVYPCGNVTALTAAILTLADTKTRQTYSQHAKEVFSQQDLDCELNAFLDLIARIKPPQATSVERVNSDIAPPSSSVDQIPLVSRRNP
;
A
#
# COMPACT_ATOMS: atom_id res chain seq x y z
N MET A 1 -14.70 35.20 7.96
CA MET A 1 -14.18 34.48 6.80
C MET A 1 -13.88 33.07 7.28
N ASN A 2 -14.48 32.04 6.67
CA ASN A 2 -14.18 30.66 7.05
C ASN A 2 -12.71 30.40 6.74
N ASP A 3 -11.95 30.13 7.78
CA ASP A 3 -10.50 29.94 7.69
C ASP A 3 -10.19 28.50 7.24
N THR A 4 -10.63 28.18 6.00
CA THR A 4 -10.48 26.85 5.40
C THR A 4 -9.01 26.56 5.12
N PHE A 5 -8.51 25.43 5.59
CA PHE A 5 -7.19 24.91 5.26
C PHE A 5 -7.20 24.30 3.86
N ARG A 6 -6.34 24.78 2.97
CA ARG A 6 -6.28 24.37 1.56
C ARG A 6 -5.10 23.42 1.38
N LEU A 7 -5.41 22.15 1.21
CA LEU A 7 -4.41 21.10 0.95
C LEU A 7 -4.27 20.87 -0.55
N GLY A 8 -3.09 21.16 -1.10
CA GLY A 8 -2.71 20.74 -2.44
C GLY A 8 -2.17 19.31 -2.43
N VAL A 9 -2.55 18.50 -3.39
CA VAL A 9 -2.03 17.14 -3.58
C VAL A 9 -1.38 17.05 -4.95
N VAL A 10 -0.08 16.78 -5.03
CA VAL A 10 0.63 16.54 -6.30
C VAL A 10 0.86 15.05 -6.43
N PHE A 11 0.19 14.44 -7.42
CA PHE A 11 0.21 12.99 -7.64
C PHE A 11 0.31 12.65 -9.14
N THR A 12 0.88 11.50 -9.50
CA THR A 12 1.01 11.14 -10.92
C THR A 12 -0.35 10.98 -11.60
N HIS A 13 -1.26 10.25 -11.01
CA HIS A 13 -2.61 9.95 -11.53
C HIS A 13 -3.54 9.54 -10.39
N PRO A 14 -4.87 9.60 -10.55
CA PRO A 14 -5.80 9.09 -9.55
C PRO A 14 -5.60 7.59 -9.30
N THR A 15 -5.67 7.18 -8.05
CA THR A 15 -5.55 5.76 -7.66
C THR A 15 -6.71 5.34 -6.76
N GLN A 16 -7.09 4.07 -6.83
CA GLN A 16 -8.17 3.49 -6.01
C GLN A 16 -7.87 3.52 -4.50
N HIS A 17 -6.62 3.72 -4.13
CA HIS A 17 -6.20 3.76 -2.71
C HIS A 17 -6.27 5.19 -2.14
N HIS A 18 -5.82 6.19 -2.91
CA HIS A 18 -5.75 7.57 -2.42
C HIS A 18 -7.03 8.37 -2.68
N ALA A 19 -7.79 8.08 -3.73
CA ALA A 19 -9.04 8.81 -4.02
C ALA A 19 -10.03 8.80 -2.84
N PRO A 20 -10.27 7.69 -2.13
CA PRO A 20 -11.11 7.68 -0.93
C PRO A 20 -10.57 8.57 0.20
N LEU A 21 -9.25 8.65 0.36
CA LEU A 21 -8.61 9.51 1.36
C LEU A 21 -8.84 10.99 1.05
N TRP A 22 -8.61 11.41 -0.20
CA TRP A 22 -8.84 12.79 -0.60
C TRP A 22 -10.31 13.20 -0.42
N ARG A 23 -11.23 12.30 -0.71
CA ARG A 23 -12.67 12.48 -0.48
C ARG A 23 -12.99 12.64 1.02
N LYS A 24 -12.47 11.76 1.87
CA LYS A 24 -12.67 11.82 3.33
C LYS A 24 -12.06 13.09 3.94
N LEU A 25 -10.87 13.51 3.49
CA LEU A 25 -10.24 14.76 3.91
C LEU A 25 -11.07 15.98 3.49
N ASN A 26 -11.57 16.01 2.25
CA ASN A 26 -12.39 17.12 1.74
C ASN A 26 -13.75 17.23 2.44
N GLN A 27 -14.24 16.16 3.07
CA GLN A 27 -15.45 16.15 3.89
C GLN A 27 -15.24 16.70 5.31
N GLN A 28 -13.97 16.87 5.73
CA GLN A 28 -13.68 17.39 7.07
C GLN A 28 -14.02 18.90 7.14
N PRO A 29 -14.68 19.35 8.21
CA PRO A 29 -14.98 20.76 8.40
C PRO A 29 -13.72 21.63 8.34
N GLY A 30 -13.75 22.66 7.53
CA GLY A 30 -12.63 23.60 7.40
C GLY A 30 -11.43 23.10 6.62
N ILE A 31 -11.53 21.99 5.87
CA ILE A 31 -10.50 21.49 4.96
C ILE A 31 -11.01 21.47 3.53
N SER A 32 -10.17 21.90 2.60
CA SER A 32 -10.41 21.79 1.15
C SER A 32 -9.22 21.11 0.49
N VAL A 33 -9.48 20.07 -0.31
CA VAL A 33 -8.46 19.30 -1.02
C VAL A 33 -8.56 19.57 -2.52
N THR A 34 -7.42 19.91 -3.15
CA THR A 34 -7.30 20.04 -4.60
C THR A 34 -6.15 19.15 -5.09
N ALA A 35 -6.47 18.15 -5.90
CA ALA A 35 -5.48 17.23 -6.48
C ALA A 35 -4.98 17.74 -7.84
N LEU A 36 -3.66 17.87 -7.97
CA LEU A 36 -2.96 18.22 -9.20
C LEU A 36 -2.34 16.95 -9.78
N TYR A 37 -3.02 16.33 -10.74
CA TYR A 37 -2.57 15.10 -11.38
C TYR A 37 -1.61 15.41 -12.54
N LEU A 38 -0.44 14.78 -12.53
CA LEU A 38 0.63 15.03 -13.50
C LEU A 38 0.35 14.39 -14.86
N CYS A 39 -0.55 13.42 -14.93
CA CYS A 39 -1.00 12.81 -16.19
C CYS A 39 -2.51 12.51 -16.15
N ASN A 40 -3.11 12.43 -17.34
CA ASN A 40 -4.53 12.11 -17.50
C ASN A 40 -4.74 10.61 -17.33
N GLU A 41 -5.79 10.21 -16.62
CA GLU A 41 -6.21 8.84 -16.42
C GLU A 41 -6.38 8.07 -17.75
N ASN A 42 -7.00 8.69 -18.76
CA ASN A 42 -7.19 8.13 -20.10
C ASN A 42 -5.86 7.83 -20.83
N GLN A 43 -4.76 8.44 -20.41
CA GLN A 43 -3.43 8.16 -20.97
C GLN A 43 -2.75 6.97 -20.29
N VAL A 44 -3.18 6.59 -19.08
CA VAL A 44 -2.62 5.46 -18.32
C VAL A 44 -3.33 4.15 -18.69
N GLY A 45 -4.60 4.19 -19.13
CA GLY A 45 -5.40 3.09 -19.67
C GLY A 45 -5.16 1.73 -19.04
N GLY A 46 -5.65 1.48 -17.83
CA GLY A 46 -5.42 0.26 -17.08
C GLY A 46 -3.97 0.10 -16.56
N ASP A 47 -3.72 -0.91 -15.78
CA ASP A 47 -2.33 -1.25 -15.38
C ASP A 47 -1.72 -2.20 -16.44
N ARG A 48 -0.84 -1.65 -17.29
CA ARG A 48 -0.17 -2.42 -18.36
C ARG A 48 0.62 -3.61 -17.84
N GLN A 49 1.17 -3.52 -16.63
CA GLN A 49 1.91 -4.63 -16.02
C GLN A 49 0.97 -5.76 -15.56
N LEU A 50 -0.33 -5.49 -15.40
CA LEU A 50 -1.36 -6.51 -15.22
C LEU A 50 -1.81 -7.13 -16.55
N GLY A 51 -1.35 -6.60 -17.68
CA GLY A 51 -1.84 -6.99 -19.00
C GLY A 51 -3.30 -6.57 -19.24
N SER A 52 -3.87 -5.72 -18.37
CA SER A 52 -5.22 -5.22 -18.51
C SER A 52 -5.22 -3.83 -19.14
N THR A 53 -6.05 -3.66 -20.16
CA THR A 53 -6.39 -2.36 -20.76
C THR A 53 -7.69 -1.79 -20.18
N GLN A 54 -8.34 -2.51 -19.26
CA GLN A 54 -9.58 -2.07 -18.64
C GLN A 54 -9.29 -1.00 -17.60
N PRO A 55 -10.04 0.12 -17.59
CA PRO A 55 -9.95 1.09 -16.51
C PRO A 55 -10.45 0.46 -15.19
N TRP A 56 -10.04 1.06 -14.08
CA TRP A 56 -10.61 0.71 -12.80
C TRP A 56 -12.11 1.03 -12.78
N ASP A 57 -12.92 0.10 -12.26
CA ASP A 57 -14.39 0.20 -12.20
C ASP A 57 -14.90 0.83 -10.90
N VAL A 58 -14.07 1.67 -10.28
CA VAL A 58 -14.39 2.46 -9.09
C VAL A 58 -14.16 3.94 -9.35
N ASP A 59 -14.90 4.80 -8.63
CA ASP A 59 -14.77 6.24 -8.77
C ASP A 59 -13.46 6.75 -8.15
N LEU A 60 -12.66 7.44 -8.97
CA LEU A 60 -11.32 7.90 -8.60
C LEU A 60 -11.21 9.42 -8.43
N VAL A 61 -12.24 10.20 -8.77
CA VAL A 61 -12.08 11.66 -8.86
C VAL A 61 -13.21 12.49 -8.24
N SER A 62 -14.37 11.90 -7.90
CA SER A 62 -15.46 12.65 -7.29
C SER A 62 -15.23 12.94 -5.81
N GLY A 63 -15.84 14.02 -5.31
CA GLY A 63 -15.88 14.39 -3.90
C GLY A 63 -14.70 15.25 -3.42
N TYR A 64 -13.82 15.68 -4.33
CA TYR A 64 -12.77 16.68 -4.10
C TYR A 64 -12.45 17.40 -5.42
N GLU A 65 -11.80 18.57 -5.33
CA GLU A 65 -11.36 19.29 -6.53
C GLU A 65 -10.13 18.65 -7.15
N TYR A 66 -10.07 18.61 -8.50
CA TYR A 66 -8.89 18.08 -9.19
C TYR A 66 -8.62 18.76 -10.52
N GLU A 67 -7.36 18.71 -10.95
CA GLU A 67 -6.91 19.21 -12.26
C GLU A 67 -5.89 18.26 -12.86
N TYR A 68 -6.04 17.91 -14.14
CA TYR A 68 -5.00 17.23 -14.91
C TYR A 68 -4.04 18.24 -15.52
N LEU A 69 -2.79 18.23 -15.09
CA LEU A 69 -1.79 19.18 -15.57
C LEU A 69 -1.19 18.72 -16.90
N LYS A 70 -1.10 19.66 -17.86
CA LYS A 70 -0.46 19.38 -19.14
C LYS A 70 1.03 19.05 -18.93
N THR A 71 1.48 17.94 -19.50
CA THR A 71 2.91 17.55 -19.52
C THR A 71 3.59 18.01 -20.81
N LEU A 72 4.84 18.45 -20.71
CA LEU A 72 5.68 18.79 -21.89
C LEU A 72 6.18 17.56 -22.62
N ASN A 73 6.37 16.44 -21.93
CA ASN A 73 7.02 15.22 -22.45
C ASN A 73 6.02 14.21 -23.05
N GLY A 74 5.01 14.66 -23.64
CA GLY A 74 4.07 14.18 -24.67
C GLY A 74 3.51 12.76 -24.65
N THR A 75 4.11 11.73 -24.05
CA THR A 75 3.53 10.37 -24.03
C THR A 75 3.91 9.61 -22.76
N VAL A 76 2.88 9.21 -22.07
CA VAL A 76 2.91 8.50 -20.77
C VAL A 76 3.51 7.08 -20.86
N ALA A 77 3.58 6.50 -22.02
CA ALA A 77 3.86 5.08 -22.21
C ALA A 77 5.28 4.62 -21.87
N SER A 78 6.25 5.53 -21.83
CA SER A 78 7.65 5.17 -21.58
C SER A 78 8.35 6.01 -20.51
N SER A 79 7.68 6.97 -19.89
CA SER A 79 8.31 8.01 -19.09
C SER A 79 7.63 8.30 -17.72
N ILE A 80 6.67 7.49 -17.27
CA ILE A 80 6.06 7.68 -15.94
C ILE A 80 7.14 7.70 -14.86
N GLU A 81 8.21 6.91 -15.04
CA GLU A 81 9.24 6.77 -14.01
C GLU A 81 10.30 7.88 -13.99
N ARG A 82 10.52 8.66 -15.07
CA ARG A 82 11.67 9.59 -15.11
C ARG A 82 11.43 10.97 -15.71
N GLY A 83 10.39 11.17 -16.49
CA GLY A 83 10.34 12.30 -17.43
C GLY A 83 9.13 13.22 -17.34
N LEU A 84 8.17 13.00 -16.44
CA LEU A 84 7.02 13.92 -16.33
C LEU A 84 7.50 15.31 -15.91
N LEU A 85 7.27 16.30 -16.76
CA LEU A 85 7.52 17.71 -16.49
C LEU A 85 6.23 18.51 -16.79
N ASN A 86 5.64 19.07 -15.73
CA ASN A 86 4.41 19.83 -15.78
C ASN A 86 4.68 21.30 -15.36
N PRO A 87 4.98 22.22 -16.29
CA PRO A 87 5.31 23.61 -15.96
C PRO A 87 4.17 24.37 -15.27
N ALA A 88 2.92 23.97 -15.49
CA ALA A 88 1.77 24.54 -14.82
C ALA A 88 1.84 24.53 -13.28
N LEU A 89 2.69 23.64 -12.70
CA LEU A 89 2.99 23.65 -11.26
C LEU A 89 3.50 25.01 -10.79
N VAL A 90 4.19 25.78 -11.66
CA VAL A 90 4.70 27.11 -11.33
C VAL A 90 3.54 28.06 -10.98
N ASP A 91 2.45 28.00 -11.71
CA ASP A 91 1.29 28.87 -11.49
C ASP A 91 0.36 28.37 -10.40
N ARG A 92 0.33 27.05 -10.19
CA ARG A 92 -0.59 26.41 -9.22
C ARG A 92 -0.04 26.38 -7.79
N LEU A 93 1.23 26.08 -7.59
CA LEU A 93 1.82 25.92 -6.24
C LEU A 93 2.20 27.27 -5.63
N THR A 94 1.19 28.04 -5.20
CA THR A 94 1.35 29.35 -4.56
C THR A 94 0.72 29.39 -3.16
N PRO A 95 1.22 30.25 -2.23
CA PRO A 95 0.62 30.41 -0.89
C PRO A 95 -0.82 30.96 -0.94
N GLN A 96 -1.24 31.56 -2.07
CA GLN A 96 -2.62 31.99 -2.30
C GLN A 96 -3.54 30.82 -2.58
N ASN A 97 -3.02 29.72 -3.13
CA ASN A 97 -3.77 28.52 -3.45
C ASN A 97 -3.73 27.47 -2.35
N PHE A 98 -2.58 27.30 -1.69
CA PHE A 98 -2.37 26.19 -0.74
C PHE A 98 -1.69 26.62 0.55
N ASP A 99 -2.19 26.12 1.67
CA ASP A 99 -1.59 26.27 3.00
C ASP A 99 -0.56 25.18 3.29
N ALA A 100 -0.68 24.01 2.63
CA ALA A 100 0.33 22.95 2.54
C ALA A 100 0.16 22.14 1.26
N VAL A 101 1.21 21.41 0.87
CA VAL A 101 1.19 20.53 -0.31
C VAL A 101 1.71 19.14 0.06
N PHE A 102 0.89 18.14 -0.25
CA PHE A 102 1.30 16.74 -0.20
C PHE A 102 1.94 16.33 -1.53
N ILE A 103 3.11 15.70 -1.47
CA ILE A 103 3.87 15.20 -2.62
C ILE A 103 4.23 13.75 -2.38
N SER A 104 3.82 12.83 -3.28
CA SER A 104 3.96 11.39 -3.02
C SER A 104 5.38 10.85 -3.14
N SER A 105 6.33 11.58 -3.74
CA SER A 105 7.70 11.07 -3.96
C SER A 105 8.63 12.12 -4.55
N PHE A 106 9.88 11.69 -4.86
CA PHE A 106 10.91 12.49 -5.56
C PHE A 106 11.29 11.96 -6.96
N TYR A 107 10.67 10.86 -7.43
CA TYR A 107 11.21 10.15 -8.60
C TYR A 107 10.95 10.86 -9.94
N THR A 108 9.91 11.72 -10.06
CA THR A 108 9.66 12.49 -11.29
C THR A 108 10.30 13.88 -11.24
N LEU A 109 10.54 14.47 -12.41
CA LEU A 109 10.99 15.87 -12.49
C LEU A 109 9.95 16.83 -11.94
N SER A 110 8.65 16.56 -12.17
CA SER A 110 7.55 17.36 -11.60
C SER A 110 7.50 17.34 -10.09
N TYR A 111 7.73 16.20 -9.45
CA TYR A 111 7.82 16.14 -7.98
C TYR A 111 8.97 16.97 -7.43
N ARG A 112 10.16 16.89 -8.08
CA ARG A 112 11.32 17.71 -7.70
C ARG A 112 11.07 19.18 -7.90
N LEU A 113 10.40 19.56 -9.00
CA LEU A 113 9.96 20.94 -9.26
C LEU A 113 8.96 21.39 -8.19
N ALA A 114 7.98 20.56 -7.83
CA ALA A 114 7.01 20.86 -6.78
C ALA A 114 7.70 21.13 -5.42
N VAL A 115 8.64 20.26 -5.02
CA VAL A 115 9.43 20.45 -3.79
C VAL A 115 10.20 21.77 -3.84
N LEU A 116 10.88 22.06 -4.94
CA LEU A 116 11.63 23.31 -5.10
C LEU A 116 10.72 24.55 -4.99
N LEU A 117 9.59 24.54 -5.71
CA LEU A 117 8.61 25.64 -5.70
C LEU A 117 8.04 25.85 -4.31
N CYS A 118 7.64 24.79 -3.62
CA CYS A 118 7.11 24.89 -2.25
C CYS A 118 8.15 25.48 -1.29
N LYS A 119 9.41 25.05 -1.37
CA LYS A 119 10.49 25.61 -0.55
C LYS A 119 10.75 27.09 -0.84
N LEU A 120 10.87 27.48 -2.10
CA LEU A 120 11.07 28.88 -2.49
C LEU A 120 9.91 29.77 -2.04
N ARG A 121 8.69 29.24 -2.01
CA ARG A 121 7.44 29.95 -1.67
C ARG A 121 7.03 29.79 -0.21
N LYS A 122 7.81 29.05 0.59
CA LYS A 122 7.55 28.76 2.00
C LYS A 122 6.20 28.06 2.23
N ILE A 123 5.81 27.18 1.32
CA ILE A 123 4.62 26.33 1.47
C ILE A 123 5.08 25.03 2.17
N PRO A 124 4.51 24.64 3.31
CA PRO A 124 4.82 23.39 4.00
C PRO A 124 4.63 22.17 3.10
N ILE A 125 5.58 21.22 3.15
CA ILE A 125 5.58 19.99 2.36
C ILE A 125 5.27 18.81 3.26
N LEU A 126 4.20 18.09 2.94
CA LEU A 126 3.88 16.78 3.47
C LEU A 126 4.34 15.72 2.47
N MET A 127 4.91 14.63 2.93
CA MET A 127 5.37 13.56 2.04
C MET A 127 5.08 12.19 2.62
N GLN A 128 4.79 11.24 1.74
CA GLN A 128 4.73 9.82 2.04
C GLN A 128 5.45 9.05 0.93
N ASN A 129 6.15 7.99 1.30
CA ASN A 129 6.62 6.97 0.38
C ASN A 129 6.50 5.60 1.06
N ASP A 130 6.63 4.56 0.26
CA ASP A 130 6.62 3.16 0.70
C ASP A 130 8.03 2.54 0.81
N ALA A 131 9.09 3.35 0.71
CA ALA A 131 10.47 2.86 0.69
C ALA A 131 10.85 2.17 2.01
N THR A 132 11.59 1.06 1.89
CA THR A 132 12.10 0.29 3.04
C THR A 132 13.56 -0.11 2.84
N ILE A 133 14.29 -0.36 3.94
CA ILE A 133 15.68 -0.84 3.86
C ILE A 133 15.74 -2.23 3.21
N ILE A 134 14.72 -3.05 3.39
CA ILE A 134 14.61 -4.40 2.81
C ILE A 134 14.73 -4.35 1.27
N THR A 135 14.12 -3.33 0.66
CA THR A 135 14.06 -3.17 -0.79
C THR A 135 15.25 -2.40 -1.37
N ASP A 136 16.00 -1.68 -0.53
CA ASP A 136 17.12 -0.83 -0.97
C ASP A 136 18.43 -1.64 -1.19
N SER A 137 18.49 -2.88 -0.76
CA SER A 137 19.71 -3.73 -0.80
C SER A 137 20.17 -4.14 -2.21
N THR A 138 19.35 -3.94 -3.24
CA THR A 138 19.60 -4.40 -4.63
C THR A 138 20.18 -3.31 -5.55
N SER A 139 20.50 -2.12 -5.02
CA SER A 139 20.92 -0.98 -5.84
C SER A 139 22.38 -1.01 -6.29
N SER A 140 22.66 -0.49 -7.49
CA SER A 140 24.03 -0.34 -8.04
C SER A 140 24.90 0.58 -7.17
N TYR A 141 26.23 0.43 -7.25
CA TYR A 141 27.22 1.23 -6.48
C TYR A 141 27.02 2.75 -6.64
N LEU A 142 26.75 3.23 -7.85
CA LEU A 142 26.45 4.65 -8.10
C LEU A 142 25.16 5.12 -7.39
N ARG A 143 24.18 4.26 -7.33
CA ARG A 143 22.93 4.55 -6.60
C ARG A 143 23.19 4.60 -5.09
N LYS A 144 24.06 3.75 -4.56
CA LYS A 144 24.47 3.80 -3.14
C LYS A 144 25.14 5.10 -2.76
N ILE A 145 26.03 5.65 -3.62
CA ILE A 145 26.64 6.97 -3.38
C ILE A 145 25.57 8.07 -3.41
N ALA A 146 24.69 8.04 -4.39
CA ALA A 146 23.59 9.01 -4.49
C ALA A 146 22.66 8.94 -3.27
N THR A 147 22.39 7.76 -2.74
CA THR A 147 21.54 7.59 -1.53
C THR A 147 22.22 8.16 -0.27
N ILE A 148 23.53 8.01 -0.11
CA ILE A 148 24.25 8.50 1.07
C ILE A 148 24.31 10.04 1.11
N VAL A 149 24.43 10.71 -0.03
CA VAL A 149 24.63 12.16 -0.10
C VAL A 149 23.34 12.90 -0.44
N LEU A 150 22.61 12.40 -1.44
CA LEU A 150 21.46 13.11 -2.01
C LEU A 150 20.17 12.90 -1.19
N TYR A 151 19.94 11.68 -0.71
CA TYR A 151 18.68 11.38 0.00
C TYR A 151 18.55 12.13 1.34
N PRO A 152 19.56 12.18 2.23
CA PRO A 152 19.46 12.96 3.46
C PRO A 152 19.15 14.44 3.18
N TRP A 153 19.80 15.01 2.13
CA TRP A 153 19.53 16.39 1.71
C TRP A 153 18.07 16.54 1.19
N MET A 154 17.62 15.66 0.31
CA MET A 154 16.26 15.70 -0.24
C MET A 154 15.19 15.50 0.84
N TYR A 155 15.40 14.54 1.74
CA TYR A 155 14.47 14.27 2.83
C TYR A 155 14.43 15.41 3.85
N GLY A 156 15.56 16.09 4.05
CA GLY A 156 15.65 17.30 4.86
C GLY A 156 14.83 18.47 4.32
N LEU A 157 14.55 18.52 3.01
CA LEU A 157 13.69 19.55 2.41
C LEU A 157 12.21 19.38 2.78
N THR A 158 11.78 18.20 3.18
CA THR A 158 10.40 17.92 3.57
C THR A 158 10.14 18.41 4.99
N ASP A 159 8.99 19.01 5.23
CA ASP A 159 8.65 19.51 6.55
C ASP A 159 8.08 18.41 7.44
N TYR A 160 7.22 17.52 6.89
CA TYR A 160 6.65 16.38 7.59
C TYR A 160 6.54 15.15 6.70
N TRP A 161 6.67 13.99 7.33
CA TRP A 161 6.55 12.68 6.70
C TRP A 161 5.41 11.89 7.32
N ILE A 162 4.61 11.24 6.49
CA ILE A 162 3.66 10.23 6.91
C ILE A 162 4.30 8.87 6.63
N SER A 163 4.51 8.07 7.67
CA SER A 163 5.09 6.74 7.51
C SER A 163 4.02 5.72 7.12
N SER A 164 4.38 4.77 6.25
CA SER A 164 3.48 3.71 5.83
C SER A 164 3.56 2.45 6.69
N GLY A 165 4.53 2.36 7.62
CA GLY A 165 4.75 1.17 8.44
C GLY A 165 6.09 1.17 9.17
N ASP A 166 6.35 0.13 9.96
CA ASP A 166 7.55 0.01 10.80
C ASP A 166 8.83 0.07 9.97
N HIS A 167 8.91 -0.68 8.87
CA HIS A 167 10.08 -0.68 7.98
C HIS A 167 10.28 0.65 7.27
N ASN A 168 9.22 1.38 6.97
CA ASN A 168 9.32 2.72 6.40
C ASN A 168 9.83 3.74 7.42
N GLU A 169 9.39 3.67 8.68
CA GLU A 169 9.93 4.53 9.74
C GLU A 169 11.43 4.30 9.95
N ILE A 170 11.87 3.03 10.00
CA ILE A 170 13.30 2.68 10.08
C ILE A 170 14.06 3.28 8.90
N TYR A 171 13.49 3.21 7.69
CA TYR A 171 14.07 3.80 6.49
C TYR A 171 14.20 5.32 6.58
N LEU A 172 13.13 6.03 6.98
CA LEU A 172 13.15 7.50 7.13
C LEU A 172 14.20 7.95 8.15
N ARG A 173 14.27 7.28 9.32
CA ARG A 173 15.29 7.54 10.36
C ARG A 173 16.71 7.25 9.86
N HIS A 174 16.90 6.18 9.08
CA HIS A 174 18.20 5.84 8.47
C HIS A 174 18.71 6.95 7.54
N TYR A 175 17.83 7.63 6.83
CA TYR A 175 18.18 8.77 5.98
C TYR A 175 18.09 10.13 6.69
N GLY A 176 18.08 10.15 8.02
CA GLY A 176 18.25 11.34 8.84
C GLY A 176 16.98 12.18 9.03
N VAL A 177 15.80 11.62 8.78
CA VAL A 177 14.53 12.31 9.12
C VAL A 177 14.33 12.27 10.63
N PRO A 178 14.24 13.44 11.32
CA PRO A 178 13.99 13.48 12.76
C PRO A 178 12.61 12.93 13.12
N ASP A 179 12.49 12.23 14.24
CA ASP A 179 11.21 11.68 14.74
C ASP A 179 10.10 12.73 14.85
N ALA A 180 10.42 13.95 15.25
CA ALA A 180 9.46 15.06 15.32
C ALA A 180 8.79 15.40 13.97
N LYS A 181 9.40 15.00 12.87
CA LYS A 181 8.86 15.20 11.51
C LYS A 181 8.10 13.97 10.99
N ILE A 182 8.17 12.83 11.66
CA ILE A 182 7.51 11.59 11.25
C ILE A 182 6.18 11.46 12.00
N VAL A 183 5.11 11.26 11.28
CA VAL A 183 3.80 10.90 11.82
C VAL A 183 3.44 9.51 11.32
N ARG A 184 3.00 8.64 12.22
CA ARG A 184 2.53 7.32 11.85
C ARG A 184 1.23 7.42 11.08
N GLY A 185 1.24 6.94 9.88
CA GLY A 185 0.08 6.66 9.07
C GLY A 185 0.01 5.18 8.72
N CYS A 186 -0.70 4.88 7.67
CA CYS A 186 -0.70 3.59 7.00
C CYS A 186 -0.79 3.84 5.49
N TYR A 187 -0.71 2.82 4.67
CA TYR A 187 -1.04 3.00 3.27
C TYR A 187 -2.55 2.78 3.11
N PRO A 188 -3.33 3.77 2.60
CA PRO A 188 -4.78 3.76 2.72
C PRO A 188 -5.44 2.63 1.90
N VAL A 189 -6.30 1.86 2.55
CA VAL A 189 -7.24 0.92 1.92
C VAL A 189 -8.63 1.25 2.42
N ASP A 190 -9.58 1.38 1.50
CA ASP A 190 -10.97 1.73 1.78
C ASP A 190 -11.72 0.53 2.38
N ARG A 191 -11.57 0.33 3.70
CA ARG A 191 -12.24 -0.74 4.45
C ARG A 191 -13.76 -0.64 4.30
N ASP A 192 -14.32 0.55 4.37
CA ASP A 192 -15.78 0.76 4.29
C ASP A 192 -16.34 0.20 2.99
N ARG A 193 -15.64 0.44 1.87
CA ARG A 193 -16.01 -0.14 0.56
C ARG A 193 -15.95 -1.66 0.56
N PHE A 194 -14.90 -2.25 1.15
CA PHE A 194 -14.77 -3.71 1.26
C PHE A 194 -15.91 -4.30 2.08
N GLU A 195 -16.17 -3.78 3.28
CA GLU A 195 -17.23 -4.25 4.17
C GLU A 195 -18.63 -4.10 3.54
N GLN A 196 -18.91 -2.95 2.92
CA GLN A 196 -20.19 -2.70 2.24
C GLN A 196 -20.39 -3.63 1.04
N THR A 197 -19.35 -3.85 0.23
CA THR A 197 -19.43 -4.76 -0.92
C THR A 197 -19.68 -6.20 -0.46
N ILE A 198 -18.93 -6.66 0.53
CA ILE A 198 -19.08 -8.01 1.10
C ILE A 198 -20.48 -8.18 1.70
N ALA A 199 -20.96 -7.23 2.50
CA ALA A 199 -22.26 -7.31 3.14
C ALA A 199 -23.42 -7.29 2.13
N SER A 200 -23.36 -6.42 1.13
CA SER A 200 -24.44 -6.27 0.12
C SER A 200 -24.50 -7.43 -0.89
N GLN A 201 -23.40 -8.16 -1.08
CA GLN A 201 -23.27 -9.24 -2.07
C GLN A 201 -22.84 -10.57 -1.42
N GLN A 202 -23.14 -10.78 -0.14
CA GLN A 202 -22.72 -11.96 0.62
C GLN A 202 -23.14 -13.28 -0.04
N ALA A 203 -24.28 -13.32 -0.74
CA ALA A 203 -24.77 -14.49 -1.46
C ALA A 203 -23.88 -14.91 -2.65
N GLU A 204 -23.04 -14.02 -3.17
CA GLU A 204 -22.12 -14.34 -4.27
C GLU A 204 -20.87 -15.10 -3.79
N ILE A 205 -20.50 -15.00 -2.52
CA ILE A 205 -19.28 -15.63 -1.99
C ILE A 205 -19.26 -17.16 -2.14
N PRO A 206 -20.29 -17.91 -1.70
CA PRO A 206 -20.35 -19.35 -1.93
C PRO A 206 -20.43 -19.70 -3.42
N VAL A 207 -21.05 -18.86 -4.26
CA VAL A 207 -21.11 -19.07 -5.69
C VAL A 207 -19.72 -19.00 -6.33
N ILE A 208 -18.87 -18.06 -5.90
CA ILE A 208 -17.47 -17.96 -6.33
C ILE A 208 -16.72 -19.26 -6.00
N ARG A 209 -16.84 -19.79 -4.77
CA ARG A 209 -16.20 -21.06 -4.38
C ARG A 209 -16.70 -22.23 -5.22
N GLN A 210 -18.01 -22.31 -5.46
CA GLN A 210 -18.62 -23.35 -6.29
C GLN A 210 -18.16 -23.28 -7.76
N GLN A 211 -18.06 -22.07 -8.33
CA GLN A 211 -17.55 -21.88 -9.70
C GLN A 211 -16.10 -22.32 -9.86
N LEU A 212 -15.30 -22.26 -8.80
CA LEU A 212 -13.95 -22.79 -8.76
C LEU A 212 -13.92 -24.32 -8.61
N GLY A 213 -15.07 -24.97 -8.47
CA GLY A 213 -15.20 -26.42 -8.34
C GLY A 213 -14.81 -26.95 -6.96
N TRP A 214 -14.86 -26.13 -5.89
CA TRP A 214 -14.42 -26.48 -4.56
C TRP A 214 -15.56 -26.41 -3.54
N ASP A 215 -15.46 -27.28 -2.55
CA ASP A 215 -16.46 -27.43 -1.48
C ASP A 215 -16.05 -26.70 -0.18
N ASP A 216 -16.88 -26.83 0.84
CA ASP A 216 -16.68 -26.21 2.15
C ASP A 216 -15.50 -26.82 2.94
N GLN A 217 -14.97 -27.99 2.53
CA GLN A 217 -13.79 -28.59 3.14
C GLN A 217 -12.50 -28.05 2.54
N THR A 218 -12.57 -27.42 1.38
CA THR A 218 -11.43 -26.83 0.70
C THR A 218 -10.89 -25.64 1.48
N ILE A 219 -9.56 -25.62 1.71
CA ILE A 219 -8.85 -24.49 2.30
C ILE A 219 -8.20 -23.70 1.17
N LEU A 220 -8.72 -22.48 0.95
CA LEU A 220 -8.42 -21.67 -0.22
C LEU A 220 -7.34 -20.64 0.06
N TYR A 221 -6.18 -20.82 -0.55
CA TYR A 221 -5.07 -19.87 -0.55
C TYR A 221 -5.09 -19.04 -1.83
N ALA A 222 -4.74 -17.74 -1.75
CA ALA A 222 -4.67 -16.92 -2.95
C ALA A 222 -3.38 -16.13 -3.06
N PHE A 223 -2.90 -16.03 -4.30
CA PHE A 223 -1.98 -15.01 -4.78
C PHE A 223 -2.79 -13.97 -5.56
N VAL A 224 -2.68 -12.69 -5.19
CA VAL A 224 -3.33 -11.58 -5.91
C VAL A 224 -2.28 -10.56 -6.32
N GLY A 225 -2.21 -10.24 -7.61
CA GLY A 225 -1.26 -9.23 -8.09
C GLY A 225 -0.73 -9.46 -9.49
N LYS A 226 0.33 -8.72 -9.81
CA LYS A 226 0.99 -8.78 -11.12
C LYS A 226 1.79 -10.07 -11.27
N TYR A 227 1.68 -10.70 -12.42
CA TYR A 227 2.48 -11.88 -12.77
C TYR A 227 3.82 -11.43 -13.37
N ILE A 228 4.70 -10.94 -12.51
CA ILE A 228 6.04 -10.44 -12.84
C ILE A 228 7.07 -11.06 -11.89
N ASP A 229 8.33 -11.12 -12.29
CA ASP A 229 9.42 -11.74 -11.53
C ASP A 229 9.49 -11.20 -10.08
N ARG A 230 9.42 -9.89 -9.92
CA ARG A 230 9.45 -9.24 -8.59
C ARG A 230 8.41 -9.78 -7.58
N LYS A 231 7.24 -10.22 -8.07
CA LYS A 231 6.15 -10.78 -7.26
C LYS A 231 6.28 -12.28 -6.99
N ASN A 232 7.20 -12.95 -7.71
CA ASN A 232 7.55 -14.35 -7.53
C ASN A 232 6.35 -15.32 -7.48
N PRO A 233 5.47 -15.33 -8.50
CA PRO A 233 4.26 -16.15 -8.50
C PRO A 233 4.54 -17.66 -8.52
N PHE A 234 5.71 -18.09 -9.00
CA PHE A 234 6.07 -19.52 -9.07
C PHE A 234 6.31 -20.12 -7.70
N GLU A 235 6.87 -19.37 -6.74
CA GLU A 235 7.06 -19.84 -5.36
C GLU A 235 5.71 -20.18 -4.69
N PHE A 236 4.66 -19.38 -4.96
CA PHE A 236 3.30 -19.69 -4.53
C PHE A 236 2.80 -21.00 -5.11
N ILE A 237 2.94 -21.20 -6.44
CA ILE A 237 2.48 -22.41 -7.14
C ILE A 237 3.17 -23.66 -6.57
N GLU A 238 4.48 -23.60 -6.39
CA GLU A 238 5.27 -24.73 -5.89
C GLU A 238 4.93 -25.06 -4.44
N ALA A 239 4.76 -24.06 -3.59
CA ALA A 239 4.40 -24.26 -2.19
C ALA A 239 2.99 -24.84 -2.01
N ILE A 240 2.02 -24.36 -2.79
CA ILE A 240 0.65 -24.93 -2.78
C ILE A 240 0.68 -26.39 -3.25
N ALA A 241 1.35 -26.71 -4.36
CA ALA A 241 1.46 -28.07 -4.83
C ALA A 241 2.10 -29.01 -3.79
N ALA A 242 3.18 -28.56 -3.14
CA ALA A 242 3.83 -29.32 -2.07
C ALA A 242 2.97 -29.48 -0.81
N ALA A 243 2.19 -28.46 -0.46
CA ALA A 243 1.25 -28.51 0.67
C ALA A 243 0.05 -29.42 0.36
N HIS A 244 -0.49 -29.35 -0.85
CA HIS A 244 -1.59 -30.21 -1.32
C HIS A 244 -1.26 -31.71 -1.23
N GLN A 245 -0.02 -32.11 -1.54
CA GLN A 245 0.43 -33.49 -1.40
C GLN A 245 0.35 -34.00 0.06
N LYS A 246 0.42 -33.09 1.04
CA LYS A 246 0.35 -33.41 2.49
C LYS A 246 -1.07 -33.28 3.04
N ASP A 247 -1.84 -32.32 2.53
CA ASP A 247 -3.25 -32.11 2.88
C ASP A 247 -4.04 -31.79 1.61
N PRO A 248 -4.79 -32.76 1.06
CA PRO A 248 -5.55 -32.59 -0.17
C PRO A 248 -6.65 -31.52 -0.13
N ARG A 249 -7.01 -31.00 1.03
CA ARG A 249 -7.96 -29.89 1.17
C ARG A 249 -7.36 -28.55 0.70
N ILE A 250 -6.03 -28.42 0.71
CA ILE A 250 -5.33 -27.16 0.33
C ILE A 250 -5.42 -26.98 -1.18
N ARG A 251 -5.91 -25.81 -1.60
CA ARG A 251 -6.00 -25.35 -2.98
C ARG A 251 -5.54 -23.91 -3.11
N GLY A 252 -5.07 -23.54 -4.29
CA GLY A 252 -4.64 -22.18 -4.59
C GLY A 252 -5.40 -21.54 -5.73
N ILE A 253 -5.62 -20.22 -5.65
CA ILE A 253 -6.00 -19.40 -6.80
C ILE A 253 -5.00 -18.29 -7.04
N MET A 254 -4.90 -17.91 -8.30
CA MET A 254 -4.13 -16.77 -8.74
C MET A 254 -5.07 -15.76 -9.39
N ILE A 255 -5.04 -14.51 -8.88
CA ILE A 255 -5.85 -13.41 -9.40
C ILE A 255 -4.91 -12.34 -9.92
N GLY A 256 -4.99 -12.03 -11.21
CA GLY A 256 -4.16 -11.00 -11.82
C GLY A 256 -3.76 -11.29 -13.24
N GLY A 257 -2.61 -10.75 -13.62
CA GLY A 257 -2.05 -10.91 -14.96
C GLY A 257 -0.66 -10.31 -15.04
N GLY A 258 -0.03 -10.41 -16.20
CA GLY A 258 1.29 -9.86 -16.42
C GLY A 258 2.13 -10.67 -17.41
N GLU A 259 3.39 -10.30 -17.54
CA GLU A 259 4.33 -10.86 -18.52
C GLU A 259 4.54 -12.38 -18.37
N LEU A 260 4.46 -12.89 -17.12
CA LEU A 260 4.63 -14.34 -16.83
C LEU A 260 3.36 -15.17 -17.02
N LYS A 261 2.27 -14.60 -17.55
CA LYS A 261 0.98 -15.30 -17.72
C LYS A 261 1.10 -16.61 -18.51
N ALA A 262 1.84 -16.59 -19.63
CA ALA A 262 2.00 -17.78 -20.47
C ALA A 262 2.77 -18.90 -19.74
N GLU A 263 3.85 -18.55 -19.04
CA GLU A 263 4.66 -19.49 -18.27
C GLU A 263 3.88 -20.09 -17.11
N ILE A 264 3.10 -19.25 -16.39
CA ILE A 264 2.20 -19.69 -15.32
C ILE A 264 1.16 -20.66 -15.89
N THR A 265 0.50 -20.35 -17.01
CA THR A 265 -0.48 -21.23 -17.64
C THR A 265 0.14 -22.60 -17.99
N HIS A 266 1.36 -22.59 -18.54
CA HIS A 266 2.08 -23.83 -18.82
C HIS A 266 2.40 -24.63 -17.54
N ARG A 267 2.85 -23.95 -16.47
CA ARG A 267 3.14 -24.58 -15.18
C ARG A 267 1.89 -25.18 -14.54
N LEU A 268 0.76 -24.47 -14.56
CA LEU A 268 -0.51 -24.95 -14.01
C LEU A 268 -1.06 -26.17 -14.76
N ALA A 269 -0.82 -26.27 -16.07
CA ALA A 269 -1.23 -27.44 -16.86
C ALA A 269 -0.57 -28.75 -16.40
N SER A 270 0.56 -28.69 -15.69
CA SER A 270 1.21 -29.86 -15.09
C SER A 270 0.67 -30.24 -13.71
N LEU A 271 -0.26 -29.45 -13.16
CA LEU A 271 -0.93 -29.69 -11.91
C LEU A 271 -2.36 -30.17 -12.16
N ASN A 272 -2.89 -31.02 -11.28
CA ASN A 272 -4.25 -31.60 -11.45
C ASN A 272 -5.33 -30.69 -10.81
N GLY A 273 -5.21 -29.35 -10.99
CA GLY A 273 -6.15 -28.40 -10.45
C GLY A 273 -5.86 -27.98 -8.99
N GLU A 274 -4.66 -28.25 -8.48
CA GLU A 274 -4.25 -27.77 -7.15
C GLU A 274 -4.19 -26.25 -7.08
N VAL A 275 -3.86 -25.59 -8.21
CA VAL A 275 -3.85 -24.12 -8.36
C VAL A 275 -4.60 -23.76 -9.64
N LEU A 276 -5.52 -22.79 -9.53
CA LEU A 276 -6.28 -22.26 -10.66
C LEU A 276 -5.92 -20.79 -10.90
N ASP A 277 -5.89 -20.39 -12.17
CA ASP A 277 -5.72 -19.01 -12.58
C ASP A 277 -7.10 -18.40 -12.93
N VAL A 278 -7.57 -17.49 -12.07
CA VAL A 278 -8.85 -16.77 -12.24
C VAL A 278 -8.72 -15.65 -13.28
N GLY A 279 -7.48 -15.17 -13.51
CA GLY A 279 -7.23 -13.97 -14.32
C GLY A 279 -7.49 -12.68 -13.58
N PHE A 280 -7.61 -11.57 -14.33
CA PHE A 280 -7.83 -10.25 -13.77
C PHE A 280 -9.24 -10.10 -13.21
N VAL A 281 -9.35 -9.63 -11.97
CA VAL A 281 -10.61 -9.25 -11.30
C VAL A 281 -10.52 -7.76 -10.96
N ASN A 282 -11.52 -6.98 -11.36
CA ASN A 282 -11.55 -5.53 -11.12
C ASN A 282 -12.03 -5.17 -9.70
N GLN A 283 -11.83 -3.92 -9.30
CA GLN A 283 -11.96 -3.43 -7.93
C GLN A 283 -13.37 -3.58 -7.33
N SER A 284 -14.43 -3.55 -8.15
CA SER A 284 -15.81 -3.73 -7.67
C SER A 284 -16.10 -5.16 -7.19
N LYS A 285 -15.44 -6.17 -7.76
CA LYS A 285 -15.64 -7.59 -7.43
C LYS A 285 -14.53 -8.18 -6.55
N LEU A 286 -13.37 -7.55 -6.52
CA LEU A 286 -12.21 -8.04 -5.78
C LEU A 286 -12.48 -8.31 -4.28
N PRO A 287 -13.27 -7.46 -3.54
CA PRO A 287 -13.62 -7.74 -2.16
C PRO A 287 -14.32 -9.09 -1.94
N LEU A 288 -15.16 -9.53 -2.89
CA LEU A 288 -15.87 -10.82 -2.80
C LEU A 288 -14.91 -12.00 -2.94
N TYR A 289 -13.92 -11.88 -3.81
CA TYR A 289 -12.87 -12.89 -3.92
C TYR A 289 -12.06 -12.97 -2.63
N TYR A 290 -11.64 -11.83 -2.05
CA TYR A 290 -10.95 -11.86 -0.76
C TYR A 290 -11.81 -12.47 0.35
N ALA A 291 -13.12 -12.19 0.38
CA ALA A 291 -14.04 -12.80 1.34
C ALA A 291 -14.25 -14.31 1.13
N ALA A 292 -13.99 -14.82 -0.08
CA ALA A 292 -14.04 -16.25 -0.38
C ALA A 292 -12.77 -17.00 0.01
N LEU A 293 -11.67 -16.30 0.34
CA LEU A 293 -10.38 -16.90 0.72
C LEU A 293 -10.35 -17.34 2.17
N ASP A 294 -9.50 -18.31 2.44
CA ASP A 294 -9.11 -18.70 3.79
C ASP A 294 -7.78 -18.05 4.22
N VAL A 295 -6.82 -17.90 3.29
CA VAL A 295 -5.48 -17.32 3.55
C VAL A 295 -4.96 -16.60 2.30
N PHE A 296 -4.39 -15.43 2.50
CA PHE A 296 -3.68 -14.69 1.46
C PHE A 296 -2.17 -14.97 1.50
N VAL A 297 -1.51 -15.03 0.34
CA VAL A 297 -0.06 -15.30 0.24
C VAL A 297 0.63 -14.30 -0.66
N ALA A 298 1.67 -13.62 -0.14
CA ALA A 298 2.53 -12.70 -0.90
C ALA A 298 3.98 -13.21 -0.91
N THR A 299 4.45 -13.65 -2.07
CA THR A 299 5.75 -14.28 -2.29
C THR A 299 6.81 -13.34 -2.84
N SER A 300 6.58 -12.03 -2.82
CA SER A 300 7.43 -11.04 -3.48
C SER A 300 8.90 -11.11 -3.07
N HIS A 301 9.81 -11.02 -4.06
CA HIS A 301 11.25 -10.86 -3.83
C HIS A 301 11.61 -9.45 -3.35
N ASN A 302 10.78 -8.47 -3.70
CA ASN A 302 10.97 -7.07 -3.38
C ASN A 302 9.64 -6.33 -3.51
N ASP A 303 9.00 -6.04 -2.39
CA ASP A 303 7.79 -5.25 -2.33
C ASP A 303 7.77 -4.39 -1.06
N PRO A 304 8.00 -3.09 -1.20
CA PRO A 304 8.09 -2.21 -0.03
C PRO A 304 6.79 -2.16 0.77
N HIS A 305 5.62 -2.24 0.11
CA HIS A 305 4.32 -2.23 0.80
C HIS A 305 3.23 -2.82 -0.10
N PRO A 306 3.07 -4.16 -0.15
CA PRO A 306 2.05 -4.80 -0.98
C PRO A 306 0.64 -4.51 -0.48
N LEU A 307 -0.06 -3.55 -1.10
CA LEU A 307 -1.41 -3.13 -0.72
C LEU A 307 -2.44 -4.27 -0.76
N VAL A 308 -2.23 -5.25 -1.61
CA VAL A 308 -3.05 -6.47 -1.67
C VAL A 308 -3.10 -7.25 -0.35
N VAL A 309 -2.08 -7.09 0.51
CA VAL A 309 -2.08 -7.64 1.88
C VAL A 309 -3.10 -6.89 2.74
N SER A 310 -3.07 -5.56 2.69
CA SER A 310 -4.03 -4.71 3.42
C SER A 310 -5.46 -4.94 2.92
N GLU A 311 -5.65 -5.16 1.62
CA GLU A 311 -6.95 -5.53 1.03
C GLU A 311 -7.44 -6.89 1.56
N ALA A 312 -6.57 -7.90 1.65
CA ALA A 312 -6.91 -9.20 2.23
C ALA A 312 -7.30 -9.08 3.71
N MET A 313 -6.54 -8.28 4.49
CA MET A 313 -6.84 -8.01 5.89
C MET A 313 -8.17 -7.27 6.07
N ALA A 314 -8.53 -6.35 5.16
CA ALA A 314 -9.82 -5.68 5.16
C ALA A 314 -11.00 -6.68 5.03
N ALA A 315 -10.80 -7.78 4.31
CA ALA A 315 -11.77 -8.87 4.21
C ALA A 315 -11.67 -9.88 5.40
N GLY A 316 -10.73 -9.66 6.33
CA GLY A 316 -10.49 -10.56 7.47
C GLY A 316 -9.69 -11.82 7.13
N CYS A 317 -8.96 -11.80 6.01
CA CYS A 317 -8.15 -12.92 5.55
C CYS A 317 -6.74 -12.82 6.17
N PRO A 318 -6.25 -13.79 6.95
CA PRO A 318 -4.88 -13.82 7.46
C PRO A 318 -3.90 -13.98 6.32
N ALA A 319 -2.66 -13.47 6.49
CA ALA A 319 -1.68 -13.45 5.42
C ALA A 319 -0.39 -14.23 5.73
N ILE A 320 0.22 -14.80 4.68
CA ILE A 320 1.59 -15.31 4.70
C ILE A 320 2.43 -14.43 3.79
N LEU A 321 3.50 -13.84 4.31
CA LEU A 321 4.37 -12.93 3.57
C LEU A 321 5.80 -13.43 3.49
N SER A 322 6.49 -13.14 2.38
CA SER A 322 7.94 -13.21 2.37
C SER A 322 8.54 -12.11 3.26
N ASP A 323 9.71 -12.33 3.83
CA ASP A 323 10.48 -11.33 4.59
C ASP A 323 11.00 -10.15 3.71
N ARG A 324 10.68 -10.17 2.42
CA ARG A 324 10.97 -9.11 1.43
C ARG A 324 9.77 -8.19 1.15
N CYS A 325 8.64 -8.42 1.80
CA CYS A 325 7.53 -7.49 1.89
C CYS A 325 7.77 -6.52 3.05
N GLY A 326 7.37 -5.26 2.92
CA GLY A 326 7.69 -4.23 3.93
C GLY A 326 6.54 -3.86 4.87
N ASN A 327 5.39 -4.53 4.78
CA ASN A 327 4.22 -4.24 5.61
C ASN A 327 4.01 -5.28 6.73
N TRP A 328 5.09 -5.66 7.39
CA TRP A 328 5.05 -6.48 8.60
C TRP A 328 5.94 -5.88 9.70
N GLY A 329 5.56 -6.11 10.95
CA GLY A 329 6.27 -5.56 12.10
C GLY A 329 5.45 -5.72 13.38
N TYR A 330 5.86 -5.06 14.46
CA TYR A 330 5.12 -5.10 15.73
C TYR A 330 3.84 -4.26 15.68
N ASN A 331 3.91 -3.11 14.96
CA ASN A 331 2.80 -2.18 14.82
C ASN A 331 2.38 -2.05 13.34
N ASP A 332 2.59 -3.09 12.55
CA ASP A 332 2.31 -3.07 11.12
C ASP A 332 1.09 -3.94 10.77
N THR A 333 0.70 -3.89 9.49
CA THR A 333 -0.44 -4.63 8.94
C THR A 333 -0.36 -6.12 9.26
N VAL A 334 0.83 -6.74 9.12
CA VAL A 334 1.06 -8.14 9.49
C VAL A 334 1.99 -8.24 10.69
N GLN A 335 1.50 -8.82 11.76
CA GLN A 335 2.24 -9.13 12.98
C GLN A 335 2.51 -10.63 12.99
N HIS A 336 3.80 -11.00 12.85
CA HIS A 336 4.21 -12.39 12.74
C HIS A 336 3.73 -13.25 13.91
N ARG A 337 3.06 -14.38 13.62
CA ARG A 337 2.45 -15.31 14.60
C ARG A 337 1.28 -14.74 15.40
N HIS A 338 0.72 -13.61 14.96
CA HIS A 338 -0.46 -13.04 15.57
C HIS A 338 -1.64 -13.03 14.59
N ASN A 339 -1.51 -12.34 13.46
CA ASN A 339 -2.53 -12.27 12.42
C ASN A 339 -2.02 -12.75 11.04
N GLY A 340 -0.77 -13.20 10.99
CA GLY A 340 -0.14 -13.72 9.77
C GLY A 340 1.20 -14.38 10.07
N LEU A 341 1.84 -14.90 9.02
CA LEU A 341 3.15 -15.54 9.09
C LEU A 341 4.12 -14.87 8.12
N VAL A 342 5.36 -14.68 8.56
CA VAL A 342 6.45 -14.20 7.70
C VAL A 342 7.46 -15.33 7.54
N TYR A 343 7.87 -15.59 6.30
CA TYR A 343 8.81 -16.65 5.96
C TYR A 343 10.00 -16.11 5.15
N PRO A 344 11.16 -16.78 5.16
CA PRO A 344 12.34 -16.38 4.37
C PRO A 344 12.04 -16.51 2.86
N CYS A 345 12.16 -15.45 2.11
CA CYS A 345 11.92 -15.37 0.67
C CYS A 345 12.78 -16.40 -0.10
N GLY A 346 12.21 -17.08 -1.10
CA GLY A 346 12.86 -18.13 -1.87
C GLY A 346 12.92 -19.49 -1.18
N ASN A 347 12.36 -19.62 0.02
CA ASN A 347 12.33 -20.88 0.76
C ASN A 347 10.95 -21.55 0.66
N VAL A 348 10.72 -22.28 -0.43
CA VAL A 348 9.46 -23.04 -0.68
C VAL A 348 9.12 -23.97 0.49
N THR A 349 10.10 -24.59 1.14
CA THR A 349 9.86 -25.48 2.29
C THR A 349 9.29 -24.71 3.49
N ALA A 350 9.83 -23.52 3.79
CA ALA A 350 9.32 -22.67 4.86
C ALA A 350 7.92 -22.13 4.53
N LEU A 351 7.67 -21.74 3.27
CA LEU A 351 6.34 -21.32 2.82
C LEU A 351 5.33 -22.47 2.93
N THR A 352 5.70 -23.68 2.47
CA THR A 352 4.86 -24.89 2.61
C THR A 352 4.52 -25.17 4.08
N ALA A 353 5.48 -25.03 5.00
CA ALA A 353 5.23 -25.20 6.43
C ALA A 353 4.28 -24.14 6.99
N ALA A 354 4.39 -22.88 6.55
CA ALA A 354 3.48 -21.81 6.92
C ALA A 354 2.04 -22.06 6.41
N ILE A 355 1.90 -22.53 5.16
CA ILE A 355 0.62 -22.95 4.57
C ILE A 355 0.00 -24.06 5.42
N LEU A 356 0.73 -25.12 5.74
CA LEU A 356 0.24 -26.21 6.58
C LEU A 356 -0.14 -25.76 8.00
N THR A 357 0.56 -24.78 8.56
CA THR A 357 0.21 -24.20 9.87
C THR A 357 -1.15 -23.54 9.85
N LEU A 358 -1.48 -22.77 8.78
CA LEU A 358 -2.78 -22.12 8.62
C LEU A 358 -3.84 -23.07 8.02
N ALA A 359 -3.51 -24.29 7.66
CA ALA A 359 -4.50 -25.34 7.36
C ALA A 359 -5.25 -25.81 8.61
N ASP A 360 -4.66 -25.66 9.81
CA ASP A 360 -5.39 -25.87 11.06
C ASP A 360 -6.50 -24.83 11.24
N THR A 361 -7.74 -25.32 11.37
CA THR A 361 -8.93 -24.46 11.40
C THR A 361 -8.92 -23.51 12.58
N LYS A 362 -8.51 -23.98 13.77
CA LYS A 362 -8.49 -23.15 14.97
C LYS A 362 -7.45 -22.02 14.85
N THR A 363 -6.26 -22.33 14.41
CA THR A 363 -5.18 -21.34 14.18
C THR A 363 -5.63 -20.31 13.15
N ARG A 364 -6.18 -20.75 12.02
CA ARG A 364 -6.65 -19.89 10.95
C ARG A 364 -7.77 -18.94 11.42
N GLN A 365 -8.76 -19.44 12.16
CA GLN A 365 -9.85 -18.63 12.72
C GLN A 365 -9.34 -17.59 13.72
N THR A 366 -8.39 -17.96 14.58
CA THR A 366 -7.77 -17.03 15.52
C THR A 366 -7.02 -15.91 14.77
N TYR A 367 -6.24 -16.27 13.74
CA TYR A 367 -5.52 -15.28 12.94
C TYR A 367 -6.45 -14.39 12.12
N SER A 368 -7.57 -14.92 11.63
CA SER A 368 -8.60 -14.14 10.93
C SER A 368 -9.25 -13.11 11.86
N GLN A 369 -9.55 -13.47 13.11
CA GLN A 369 -10.06 -12.55 14.11
C GLN A 369 -9.05 -11.42 14.38
N HIS A 370 -7.80 -11.77 14.65
CA HIS A 370 -6.74 -10.79 14.88
C HIS A 370 -6.45 -9.93 13.64
N ALA A 371 -6.59 -10.48 12.42
CA ALA A 371 -6.43 -9.71 11.20
C ALA A 371 -7.44 -8.55 11.12
N LYS A 372 -8.70 -8.80 11.47
CA LYS A 372 -9.73 -7.76 11.53
C LYS A 372 -9.43 -6.72 12.62
N GLU A 373 -8.99 -7.16 13.80
CA GLU A 373 -8.65 -6.28 14.93
C GLU A 373 -7.47 -5.36 14.59
N VAL A 374 -6.38 -5.89 14.07
CA VAL A 374 -5.20 -5.11 13.65
C VAL A 374 -5.55 -4.16 12.53
N PHE A 375 -6.27 -4.64 11.50
CA PHE A 375 -6.60 -3.82 10.34
C PHE A 375 -7.57 -2.68 10.69
N SER A 376 -8.44 -2.84 11.69
CA SER A 376 -9.31 -1.76 12.16
C SER A 376 -8.56 -0.53 12.69
N GLN A 377 -7.28 -0.68 13.00
CA GLN A 377 -6.39 0.40 13.45
C GLN A 377 -5.43 0.88 12.34
N GLN A 378 -5.48 0.26 11.17
CA GLN A 378 -4.58 0.53 10.03
C GLN A 378 -5.34 0.73 8.71
N ASP A 379 -6.54 1.25 8.82
CA ASP A 379 -7.42 1.55 7.71
C ASP A 379 -7.29 3.02 7.22
N LEU A 380 -8.21 3.41 6.36
CA LEU A 380 -8.29 4.77 5.83
C LEU A 380 -8.38 5.85 6.92
N ASP A 381 -9.00 5.55 8.08
CA ASP A 381 -9.12 6.51 9.19
C ASP A 381 -7.78 6.72 9.91
N CYS A 382 -6.93 5.71 9.98
CA CYS A 382 -5.56 5.87 10.47
C CYS A 382 -4.79 6.89 9.62
N GLU A 383 -4.86 6.78 8.31
CA GLU A 383 -4.21 7.73 7.40
C GLU A 383 -4.83 9.12 7.47
N LEU A 384 -6.17 9.22 7.53
CA LEU A 384 -6.89 10.48 7.73
C LEU A 384 -6.42 11.20 9.00
N ASN A 385 -6.31 10.48 10.12
CA ASN A 385 -5.88 11.04 11.39
C ASN A 385 -4.42 11.56 11.33
N ALA A 386 -3.52 10.89 10.60
CA ALA A 386 -2.18 11.38 10.36
C ALA A 386 -2.17 12.74 9.62
N PHE A 387 -3.02 12.89 8.59
CA PHE A 387 -3.18 14.18 7.92
C PHE A 387 -3.77 15.25 8.84
N LEU A 388 -4.79 14.92 9.63
CA LEU A 388 -5.42 15.87 10.55
C LEU A 388 -4.43 16.36 11.63
N ASP A 389 -3.59 15.46 12.17
CA ASP A 389 -2.53 15.83 13.10
C ASP A 389 -1.52 16.80 12.45
N LEU A 390 -1.09 16.53 11.22
CA LEU A 390 -0.17 17.41 10.50
C LEU A 390 -0.80 18.76 10.15
N ILE A 391 -2.06 18.79 9.76
CA ILE A 391 -2.80 20.04 9.51
C ILE A 391 -2.86 20.88 10.77
N ALA A 392 -3.15 20.27 11.93
CA ALA A 392 -3.17 20.95 13.22
C ALA A 392 -1.79 21.49 13.64
N ARG A 393 -0.70 20.80 13.31
CA ARG A 393 0.68 21.28 13.55
C ARG A 393 1.06 22.47 12.66
N ILE A 394 0.58 22.49 11.40
CA ILE A 394 0.86 23.58 10.45
C ILE A 394 0.02 24.82 10.77
N LYS A 395 -1.25 24.65 11.09
CA LYS A 395 -2.21 25.71 11.40
C LYS A 395 -2.96 25.34 12.68
N PRO A 396 -2.37 25.63 13.86
CA PRO A 396 -3.02 25.31 15.12
C PRO A 396 -4.39 26.03 15.17
N PRO A 397 -5.44 25.35 15.69
CA PRO A 397 -6.74 25.98 15.87
C PRO A 397 -6.58 27.28 16.66
N GLN A 398 -7.20 28.37 16.19
CA GLN A 398 -7.20 29.61 16.95
C GLN A 398 -7.82 29.32 18.32
N ALA A 399 -7.08 29.61 19.39
CA ALA A 399 -7.54 29.38 20.75
C ALA A 399 -8.82 30.20 20.96
N THR A 400 -9.97 29.54 20.89
CA THR A 400 -11.18 30.07 21.51
C THR A 400 -10.89 30.09 23.02
N SER A 401 -11.02 31.25 23.63
CA SER A 401 -10.78 31.49 25.03
C SER A 401 -11.79 30.71 25.91
N VAL A 402 -11.62 29.40 26.06
CA VAL A 402 -12.28 28.61 27.12
C VAL A 402 -11.39 27.40 27.46
N GLU A 403 -10.94 27.41 28.72
CA GLU A 403 -10.46 26.28 29.53
C GLU A 403 -9.18 25.53 29.10
N ARG A 404 -8.06 25.93 29.72
CA ARG A 404 -6.94 25.03 29.98
C ARG A 404 -7.39 24.01 31.05
N VAL A 405 -7.76 22.84 30.60
CA VAL A 405 -7.78 21.64 31.46
C VAL A 405 -6.43 20.96 31.30
N ASN A 406 -5.66 20.95 32.40
CA ASN A 406 -4.43 20.16 32.50
C ASN A 406 -4.74 18.69 32.20
N SER A 407 -4.11 18.13 31.18
CA SER A 407 -3.93 16.70 31.04
C SER A 407 -2.43 16.39 30.92
N ASP A 408 -1.81 16.20 32.06
CA ASP A 408 -0.53 15.50 32.19
C ASP A 408 -0.79 14.01 31.89
N ILE A 409 -0.70 13.64 30.63
CA ILE A 409 -0.56 12.24 30.22
C ILE A 409 0.79 12.14 29.53
N ALA A 410 1.74 11.53 30.23
CA ALA A 410 3.04 11.17 29.68
C ALA A 410 2.84 10.21 28.48
N PRO A 411 3.58 10.39 27.37
CA PRO A 411 3.51 9.46 26.25
C PRO A 411 4.07 8.09 26.68
N PRO A 412 3.52 6.97 26.15
CA PRO A 412 4.05 5.65 26.43
C PRO A 412 5.49 5.56 25.90
N SER A 413 6.39 5.05 26.72
CA SER A 413 7.78 4.82 26.38
C SER A 413 7.91 3.90 25.16
N SER A 414 8.51 4.39 24.08
CA SER A 414 8.80 3.63 22.87
C SER A 414 9.87 2.56 23.14
N SER A 415 9.47 1.31 23.30
CA SER A 415 10.39 0.16 23.32
C SER A 415 10.70 -0.27 21.87
N VAL A 416 11.51 0.52 21.15
CA VAL A 416 11.89 0.23 19.74
C VAL A 416 13.16 -0.63 19.65
N ASP A 417 13.78 -1.01 20.77
CA ASP A 417 15.14 -1.62 20.77
C ASP A 417 15.21 -3.13 20.52
N GLN A 418 14.13 -3.81 20.09
CA GLN A 418 14.14 -5.26 19.93
C GLN A 418 13.60 -5.80 18.60
N ILE A 419 13.88 -5.14 17.47
CA ILE A 419 13.74 -5.80 16.18
C ILE A 419 15.07 -6.54 15.91
N PRO A 420 15.13 -7.88 15.85
CA PRO A 420 16.35 -8.58 15.54
C PRO A 420 16.78 -8.24 14.11
N LEU A 421 17.89 -7.49 13.99
CA LEU A 421 18.62 -7.34 12.74
C LEU A 421 18.96 -8.75 12.24
N VAL A 422 18.34 -9.15 11.13
CA VAL A 422 18.70 -10.39 10.43
C VAL A 422 20.19 -10.31 10.13
N SER A 423 20.96 -11.15 10.79
CA SER A 423 22.41 -11.22 10.67
C SER A 423 22.79 -11.39 9.20
N ARG A 424 23.62 -10.47 8.70
CA ARG A 424 24.31 -10.62 7.42
C ARG A 424 25.11 -11.91 7.43
N ARG A 425 24.67 -12.94 6.72
CA ARG A 425 25.54 -13.99 6.22
C ARG A 425 25.76 -13.70 4.73
N ASN A 426 26.99 -13.21 4.43
CA ASN A 426 27.58 -13.34 3.11
C ASN A 426 27.86 -14.83 2.80
N PRO A 427 27.93 -15.29 1.58
CA PRO A 427 28.86 -14.88 0.55
C PRO A 427 28.30 -14.02 -0.54
#